data_e949c15b5b0ede216dd2db71fc41057d
#
_entry.id   e949c15b5b0ede216dd2db71fc41057d
#
_cell.length_a   1.000
_cell.length_b   1.000
_cell.length_c   1.000
_cell.angle_alpha   90.00
_cell.angle_beta   90.00
_cell.angle_gamma   90.00
#
_symmetry.space_group_name_H-M   'P 1'
#
loop_
_entity.id
_entity.type
_entity.pdbx_description
1 polymer ?
#
loop_
_entity_poly.entity_id
_entity_poly.type
_entity_poly.pdbx_seq_one_letter_code
_entity_poly.pdbx_strand_id
1 'polypeptide(L)'
;MAGGRRGEALVGAGLAALLCALHVQAACPDATVTQELLKDGFHRDLLVTVELGAAGEDAGGCVVAARIRLPPGIYVDPYELASLQQHNVTKAVLIPDAVDVEAPEYLAADLLVLLYMEPDPRCSCCFRAALPVHGRYHRPADGSEEALVVLKSPQVLLCCCHNHFAECRKPAEVEAPCLGKNVGPCRWHSLTHKPAHEELILQVPVGLRQHSSLVCVVTLLSTALCATLILTAVCKYGHF
;
A
#
# COMPACT_ATOMS: atom_id res chain seq x y z
N MET A 1 29.13 -77.73 -2.44
CA MET A 1 27.98 -76.99 -1.80
C MET A 1 28.34 -75.56 -1.61
N ALA A 2 27.96 -74.73 -2.54
CA ALA A 2 28.13 -73.29 -2.49
C ALA A 2 26.83 -72.68 -3.03
N GLY A 3 26.03 -72.13 -2.14
CA GLY A 3 24.75 -71.56 -2.46
C GLY A 3 24.49 -70.35 -1.61
N GLY A 4 24.30 -69.22 -2.25
CA GLY A 4 23.42 -68.24 -1.75
C GLY A 4 24.02 -67.08 -0.92
N ARG A 5 24.53 -66.04 -1.59
CA ARG A 5 24.57 -64.65 -1.08
C ARG A 5 24.59 -63.65 -2.24
N ARG A 6 23.50 -63.54 -2.97
CA ARG A 6 23.35 -62.46 -4.01
C ARG A 6 22.01 -61.76 -3.99
N GLY A 7 21.18 -61.89 -2.95
CA GLY A 7 19.85 -61.34 -2.91
C GLY A 7 19.69 -60.07 -2.08
N GLU A 8 20.59 -59.76 -1.13
CA GLU A 8 20.38 -58.66 -0.16
C GLU A 8 20.99 -57.34 -0.56
N ALA A 9 21.88 -57.27 -1.54
CA ALA A 9 22.52 -56.03 -1.97
C ALA A 9 21.67 -55.20 -2.94
N LEU A 10 20.67 -55.76 -3.61
CA LEU A 10 19.84 -55.08 -4.59
C LEU A 10 18.62 -54.35 -3.98
N VAL A 11 18.16 -54.75 -2.81
CA VAL A 11 17.02 -54.12 -2.13
C VAL A 11 17.42 -52.82 -1.41
N GLY A 12 18.66 -52.77 -0.89
CA GLY A 12 19.18 -51.56 -0.21
C GLY A 12 19.46 -50.37 -1.15
N ALA A 13 19.89 -50.65 -2.40
CA ALA A 13 20.18 -49.60 -3.38
C ALA A 13 18.91 -48.95 -3.94
N GLY A 14 17.80 -49.70 -4.03
CA GLY A 14 16.50 -49.17 -4.49
C GLY A 14 15.86 -48.21 -3.48
N LEU A 15 16.03 -48.50 -2.17
CA LEU A 15 15.44 -47.64 -1.11
C LEU A 15 16.22 -46.34 -0.92
N ALA A 16 17.54 -46.36 -1.09
CA ALA A 16 18.38 -45.15 -1.03
C ALA A 16 18.16 -44.21 -2.23
N ALA A 17 17.89 -44.75 -3.42
CA ALA A 17 17.55 -43.97 -4.60
C ALA A 17 16.16 -43.33 -4.50
N LEU A 18 15.20 -43.96 -3.79
CA LEU A 18 13.84 -43.38 -3.58
C LEU A 18 13.84 -42.26 -2.55
N LEU A 19 14.78 -42.27 -1.60
CA LEU A 19 14.89 -41.20 -0.59
C LEU A 19 15.59 -39.92 -1.10
N CYS A 20 16.40 -40.01 -2.16
CA CYS A 20 17.01 -38.86 -2.81
C CYS A 20 16.07 -38.08 -3.76
N ALA A 21 14.89 -38.62 -4.05
CA ALA A 21 13.90 -37.95 -4.93
C ALA A 21 12.88 -37.09 -4.19
N LEU A 22 12.98 -36.95 -2.88
CA LEU A 22 12.29 -35.91 -2.16
C LEU A 22 13.05 -34.58 -2.42
N HIS A 23 12.85 -34.03 -3.60
CA HIS A 23 13.17 -32.61 -3.83
C HIS A 23 12.35 -31.80 -2.81
N VAL A 24 13.01 -31.36 -1.77
CA VAL A 24 12.48 -30.29 -0.91
C VAL A 24 12.31 -29.10 -1.85
N GLN A 25 11.11 -28.94 -2.39
CA GLN A 25 10.76 -27.71 -3.11
C GLN A 25 10.98 -26.59 -2.10
N ALA A 26 11.97 -25.74 -2.35
CA ALA A 26 12.20 -24.56 -1.56
C ALA A 26 10.88 -23.78 -1.50
N ALA A 27 10.34 -23.66 -0.29
CA ALA A 27 9.15 -22.85 -0.08
C ALA A 27 9.53 -21.40 -0.40
N CYS A 28 8.74 -20.74 -1.23
CA CYS A 28 8.90 -19.29 -1.41
C CYS A 28 8.76 -18.60 -0.06
N PRO A 29 9.48 -17.48 0.17
CA PRO A 29 9.36 -16.77 1.42
C PRO A 29 7.91 -16.32 1.64
N ASP A 30 7.33 -16.78 2.73
CA ASP A 30 6.08 -16.21 3.21
C ASP A 30 6.38 -14.81 3.73
N ALA A 31 5.58 -13.83 3.35
CA ALA A 31 5.69 -12.49 3.88
C ALA A 31 4.59 -12.24 4.91
N THR A 32 4.90 -11.52 5.98
CA THR A 32 3.91 -10.97 6.91
C THR A 32 3.80 -9.48 6.66
N VAL A 33 2.56 -8.96 6.57
CA VAL A 33 2.29 -7.56 6.30
C VAL A 33 1.52 -6.96 7.44
N THR A 34 2.00 -5.84 7.96
CA THR A 34 1.29 -5.01 8.92
C THR A 34 1.03 -3.63 8.34
N GLN A 35 -0.14 -3.06 8.66
CA GLN A 35 -0.54 -1.72 8.29
C GLN A 35 -0.97 -0.97 9.53
N GLU A 36 -0.58 0.28 9.65
CA GLU A 36 -0.96 1.15 10.74
C GLU A 36 -1.21 2.57 10.21
N LEU A 37 -2.29 3.22 10.68
CA LEU A 37 -2.54 4.64 10.44
C LEU A 37 -1.98 5.45 11.60
N LEU A 38 -0.95 6.20 11.33
CA LEU A 38 -0.35 7.14 12.27
C LEU A 38 -1.02 8.50 12.14
N LYS A 39 -0.88 9.34 13.19
CA LYS A 39 -1.50 10.66 13.32
C LYS A 39 -3.04 10.60 13.42
N ASP A 40 -3.67 11.73 13.63
CA ASP A 40 -5.12 11.88 13.74
C ASP A 40 -5.66 12.87 12.70
N GLY A 41 -6.97 12.84 12.45
CA GLY A 41 -7.64 13.73 11.53
C GLY A 41 -7.62 13.25 10.07
N PHE A 42 -7.75 14.19 9.12
CA PHE A 42 -7.84 13.91 7.69
C PHE A 42 -6.47 13.60 7.04
N HIS A 43 -5.37 14.06 7.64
CA HIS A 43 -4.01 13.80 7.18
C HIS A 43 -3.38 12.73 8.06
N ARG A 44 -3.07 11.60 7.46
CA ARG A 44 -2.51 10.45 8.16
C ARG A 44 -1.29 9.91 7.42
N ASP A 45 -0.45 9.18 8.12
CA ASP A 45 0.59 8.39 7.49
C ASP A 45 0.19 6.92 7.55
N LEU A 46 0.05 6.28 6.41
CA LEU A 46 -0.10 4.84 6.31
C LEU A 46 1.29 4.21 6.40
N LEU A 47 1.63 3.68 7.55
CA LEU A 47 2.85 2.91 7.76
C LEU A 47 2.58 1.46 7.32
N VAL A 48 3.39 0.99 6.38
CA VAL A 48 3.38 -0.41 5.93
C VAL A 48 4.71 -1.04 6.34
N THR A 49 4.62 -2.20 6.98
CA THR A 49 5.79 -3.02 7.32
C THR A 49 5.62 -4.41 6.72
N VAL A 50 6.66 -4.87 6.05
CA VAL A 50 6.74 -6.22 5.45
C VAL A 50 7.89 -6.95 6.10
N GLU A 51 7.61 -8.12 6.66
CA GLU A 51 8.62 -9.04 7.17
C GLU A 51 8.67 -10.26 6.21
N LEU A 52 9.83 -10.49 5.62
CA LEU A 52 10.07 -11.66 4.78
C LEU A 52 10.49 -12.82 5.68
N GLY A 53 9.89 -14.01 5.47
CA GLY A 53 10.25 -15.22 6.20
C GLY A 53 11.71 -15.66 5.96
N ALA A 54 12.08 -16.83 6.49
CA ALA A 54 13.45 -17.33 6.57
C ALA A 54 14.27 -17.32 5.24
N ALA A 55 13.61 -17.32 4.07
CA ALA A 55 14.30 -17.14 2.79
C ALA A 55 14.61 -15.68 2.46
N GLY A 56 14.21 -14.72 3.31
CA GLY A 56 14.51 -13.30 3.15
C GLY A 56 15.97 -12.93 3.44
N GLU A 57 16.76 -13.81 4.04
CA GLU A 57 18.21 -13.58 4.26
C GLU A 57 18.98 -13.49 2.92
N ASP A 58 18.48 -14.11 1.86
CA ASP A 58 19.04 -14.03 0.50
C ASP A 58 18.43 -12.88 -0.33
N ALA A 59 17.55 -12.05 0.23
CA ALA A 59 16.93 -10.92 -0.47
C ALA A 59 17.90 -9.72 -0.68
N GLY A 60 19.19 -9.90 -0.36
CA GLY A 60 20.24 -8.93 -0.66
C GLY A 60 20.29 -8.60 -2.15
N GLY A 61 19.94 -7.35 -2.52
CA GLY A 61 19.88 -6.89 -3.90
C GLY A 61 18.48 -6.95 -4.55
N CYS A 62 17.44 -7.34 -3.79
CA CYS A 62 16.05 -7.25 -4.22
C CYS A 62 15.40 -5.94 -3.77
N VAL A 63 14.50 -5.43 -4.59
CA VAL A 63 13.62 -4.31 -4.25
C VAL A 63 12.29 -4.87 -3.80
N VAL A 64 11.83 -4.44 -2.63
CA VAL A 64 10.51 -4.78 -2.08
C VAL A 64 9.56 -3.61 -2.32
N ALA A 65 8.34 -3.88 -2.76
CA ALA A 65 7.30 -2.88 -2.90
C ALA A 65 5.96 -3.39 -2.38
N ALA A 66 5.15 -2.48 -1.85
CA ALA A 66 3.76 -2.73 -1.47
C ALA A 66 2.84 -2.10 -2.53
N ARG A 67 2.00 -2.93 -3.16
CA ARG A 67 0.95 -2.49 -4.08
C ARG A 67 -0.33 -2.29 -3.29
N ILE A 68 -0.66 -1.04 -3.03
CA ILE A 68 -1.77 -0.61 -2.17
C ILE A 68 -2.93 -0.16 -3.06
N ARG A 69 -4.14 -0.66 -2.78
CA ARG A 69 -5.35 -0.13 -3.39
C ARG A 69 -6.07 0.73 -2.37
N LEU A 70 -6.07 2.04 -2.62
CA LEU A 70 -6.80 3.02 -1.83
C LEU A 70 -8.23 3.14 -2.36
N PRO A 71 -9.25 2.95 -1.51
CA PRO A 71 -10.63 3.14 -1.90
C PRO A 71 -10.95 4.64 -2.10
N PRO A 72 -12.11 4.99 -2.69
CA PRO A 72 -12.45 6.37 -3.03
C PRO A 72 -12.41 7.36 -1.87
N GLY A 73 -12.61 6.89 -0.63
CA GLY A 73 -12.60 7.73 0.57
C GLY A 73 -11.22 8.26 1.00
N ILE A 74 -10.15 7.81 0.34
CA ILE A 74 -8.76 8.16 0.65
C ILE A 74 -8.01 8.48 -0.64
N TYR A 75 -7.07 9.43 -0.58
CA TYR A 75 -6.17 9.73 -1.69
C TYR A 75 -4.76 10.05 -1.19
N VAL A 76 -3.80 10.07 -2.10
CA VAL A 76 -2.45 10.60 -1.93
C VAL A 76 -2.35 11.89 -2.72
N ASP A 77 -1.85 12.95 -2.09
CA ASP A 77 -1.58 14.20 -2.80
C ASP A 77 -0.31 14.04 -3.65
N PRO A 78 -0.41 14.14 -5.00
CA PRO A 78 0.74 13.98 -5.87
C PRO A 78 1.81 15.07 -5.67
N TYR A 79 1.43 16.28 -5.22
CA TYR A 79 2.39 17.37 -4.97
C TYR A 79 3.18 17.14 -3.68
N GLU A 80 2.50 16.71 -2.61
CA GLU A 80 3.16 16.31 -1.37
C GLU A 80 4.10 15.13 -1.62
N LEU A 81 3.60 14.10 -2.33
CA LEU A 81 4.42 12.94 -2.68
C LEU A 81 5.65 13.31 -3.49
N ALA A 82 5.52 14.19 -4.48
CA ALA A 82 6.66 14.68 -5.28
C ALA A 82 7.71 15.40 -4.42
N SER A 83 7.27 16.19 -3.44
CA SER A 83 8.16 16.84 -2.48
C SER A 83 8.91 15.83 -1.62
N LEU A 84 8.20 14.82 -1.07
CA LEU A 84 8.82 13.75 -0.26
C LEU A 84 9.81 12.91 -1.06
N GLN A 85 9.53 12.66 -2.35
CA GLN A 85 10.44 11.96 -3.25
C GLN A 85 11.72 12.75 -3.52
N GLN A 86 11.64 14.07 -3.67
CA GLN A 86 12.82 14.93 -3.83
C GLN A 86 13.74 14.86 -2.62
N HIS A 87 13.19 14.69 -1.42
CA HIS A 87 13.95 14.58 -0.18
C HIS A 87 14.29 13.11 0.20
N ASN A 88 13.99 12.14 -0.65
CA ASN A 88 14.19 10.71 -0.40
C ASN A 88 13.50 10.19 0.88
N VAL A 89 12.38 10.80 1.29
CA VAL A 89 11.61 10.37 2.47
C VAL A 89 10.67 9.22 2.12
N THR A 90 9.97 9.33 0.97
CA THR A 90 9.03 8.31 0.49
C THR A 90 9.20 8.15 -1.01
N LYS A 91 9.19 6.93 -1.50
CA LYS A 91 9.25 6.60 -2.93
C LYS A 91 8.01 5.81 -3.30
N ALA A 92 7.16 6.39 -4.13
CA ALA A 92 5.93 5.74 -4.59
C ALA A 92 5.54 6.19 -5.99
N VAL A 93 4.73 5.38 -6.68
CA VAL A 93 4.13 5.71 -7.98
C VAL A 93 2.63 5.57 -7.86
N LEU A 94 1.91 6.60 -8.33
CA LEU A 94 0.45 6.60 -8.39
C LEU A 94 -0.01 6.07 -9.75
N ILE A 95 -1.10 5.29 -9.76
CA ILE A 95 -1.70 4.72 -10.98
C ILE A 95 -3.23 4.90 -10.91
N PRO A 96 -3.82 5.83 -11.67
CA PRO A 96 -3.17 6.80 -12.56
C PRO A 96 -2.35 7.86 -11.80
N ASP A 97 -1.44 8.53 -12.48
CA ASP A 97 -0.59 9.60 -11.93
C ASP A 97 -1.37 10.89 -11.65
N ALA A 98 -2.43 11.12 -12.40
CA ALA A 98 -3.33 12.26 -12.20
C ALA A 98 -4.40 11.91 -11.16
N VAL A 99 -4.40 12.62 -10.03
CA VAL A 99 -5.37 12.47 -8.95
C VAL A 99 -6.13 13.77 -8.79
N ASP A 100 -7.47 13.71 -8.89
CA ASP A 100 -8.32 14.83 -8.51
C ASP A 100 -8.42 14.88 -6.97
N VAL A 101 -7.68 15.81 -6.37
CA VAL A 101 -7.59 15.98 -4.91
C VAL A 101 -8.84 16.64 -4.32
N GLU A 102 -9.61 17.38 -5.13
CA GLU A 102 -10.82 18.09 -4.71
C GLU A 102 -12.09 17.20 -4.81
N ALA A 103 -12.03 16.10 -5.54
CA ALA A 103 -13.17 15.20 -5.69
C ALA A 103 -13.61 14.63 -4.34
N PRO A 104 -14.90 14.72 -3.99
CA PRO A 104 -15.44 14.04 -2.80
C PRO A 104 -15.46 12.52 -3.02
N GLU A 105 -15.59 11.77 -1.94
CA GLU A 105 -15.56 10.29 -1.96
C GLU A 105 -16.47 9.70 -3.04
N TYR A 106 -17.70 10.15 -3.14
CA TYR A 106 -18.71 9.58 -4.04
C TYR A 106 -18.52 9.91 -5.54
N LEU A 107 -17.54 10.73 -5.90
CA LEU A 107 -17.12 11.01 -7.28
C LEU A 107 -15.71 10.49 -7.59
N ALA A 108 -14.97 10.11 -6.56
CA ALA A 108 -13.61 9.61 -6.72
C ALA A 108 -13.60 8.13 -7.16
N ALA A 109 -12.53 7.75 -7.82
CA ALA A 109 -12.23 6.35 -8.15
C ALA A 109 -11.17 5.78 -7.19
N ASP A 110 -11.03 4.46 -7.18
CA ASP A 110 -9.92 3.78 -6.51
C ASP A 110 -8.58 4.27 -7.07
N LEU A 111 -7.62 4.46 -6.18
CA LEU A 111 -6.24 4.80 -6.53
C LEU A 111 -5.32 3.62 -6.22
N LEU A 112 -4.51 3.22 -7.18
CA LEU A 112 -3.49 2.22 -6.98
C LEU A 112 -2.15 2.91 -6.72
N VAL A 113 -1.47 2.52 -5.63
CA VAL A 113 -0.17 3.06 -5.24
C VAL A 113 0.85 1.93 -5.19
N LEU A 114 1.98 2.11 -5.87
CA LEU A 114 3.15 1.26 -5.72
C LEU A 114 4.13 1.96 -4.78
N LEU A 115 4.19 1.51 -3.54
CA LEU A 115 5.06 2.07 -2.49
C LEU A 115 6.33 1.23 -2.39
N TYR A 116 7.50 1.84 -2.70
CA TYR A 116 8.79 1.18 -2.56
C TYR A 116 9.23 1.19 -1.11
N MET A 117 9.62 0.02 -0.61
CA MET A 117 9.95 -0.21 0.79
C MET A 117 11.45 -0.06 1.02
N GLU A 118 11.83 0.44 2.18
CA GLU A 118 13.23 0.54 2.62
C GLU A 118 13.51 -0.48 3.74
N PRO A 119 14.71 -1.07 3.79
CA PRO A 119 15.08 -1.99 4.87
C PRO A 119 14.97 -1.31 6.24
N ASP A 120 14.40 -2.01 7.22
CA ASP A 120 14.41 -1.53 8.62
C ASP A 120 15.74 -1.94 9.28
N PRO A 121 16.55 -0.98 9.74
CA PRO A 121 17.85 -1.30 10.34
C PRO A 121 17.77 -2.14 11.63
N ARG A 122 16.56 -2.28 12.20
CA ARG A 122 16.34 -3.05 13.44
C ARG A 122 16.03 -4.52 13.18
N CYS A 123 15.81 -4.91 11.93
CA CYS A 123 15.41 -6.27 11.55
C CYS A 123 15.97 -6.58 10.15
N SER A 124 16.73 -7.68 10.01
CA SER A 124 17.44 -8.03 8.76
C SER A 124 16.51 -8.34 7.58
N CYS A 125 15.29 -8.84 7.86
CA CYS A 125 14.30 -9.26 6.84
C CYS A 125 13.08 -8.34 6.81
N CYS A 126 13.13 -7.19 7.50
CA CYS A 126 12.00 -6.26 7.57
C CYS A 126 12.21 -5.07 6.64
N PHE A 127 11.12 -4.69 6.00
CA PHE A 127 11.04 -3.52 5.13
C PHE A 127 9.89 -2.65 5.59
N ARG A 128 10.07 -1.34 5.54
CA ARG A 128 9.04 -0.39 5.93
C ARG A 128 8.99 0.81 5.01
N ALA A 129 7.82 1.40 4.88
CA ALA A 129 7.64 2.70 4.26
C ALA A 129 6.39 3.38 4.82
N ALA A 130 6.40 4.70 4.88
CA ALA A 130 5.26 5.52 5.24
C ALA A 130 4.75 6.25 4.01
N LEU A 131 3.43 6.22 3.80
CA LEU A 131 2.74 6.90 2.72
C LEU A 131 1.78 7.92 3.32
N PRO A 132 1.94 9.23 3.07
CA PRO A 132 0.96 10.21 3.49
C PRO A 132 -0.34 10.01 2.73
N VAL A 133 -1.43 9.94 3.46
CA VAL A 133 -2.79 9.73 2.92
C VAL A 133 -3.75 10.75 3.49
N HIS A 134 -4.72 11.15 2.69
CA HIS A 134 -5.71 12.15 3.03
C HIS A 134 -7.10 11.56 2.92
N GLY A 135 -7.95 11.81 3.93
CA GLY A 135 -9.37 11.48 3.87
C GLY A 135 -10.10 12.45 2.93
N ARG A 136 -11.02 11.93 2.13
CA ARG A 136 -11.92 12.75 1.31
C ARG A 136 -13.18 13.13 2.09
N TYR A 137 -13.83 14.19 1.66
CA TYR A 137 -15.15 14.54 2.17
C TYR A 137 -16.19 13.51 1.72
N HIS A 138 -16.99 13.05 2.68
CA HIS A 138 -18.10 12.15 2.48
C HIS A 138 -19.43 12.89 2.52
N ARG A 139 -20.50 12.25 2.02
CA ARG A 139 -21.85 12.79 2.14
C ARG A 139 -22.28 12.83 3.61
N PRO A 140 -23.07 13.86 4.02
CA PRO A 140 -23.67 13.88 5.34
C PRO A 140 -24.49 12.63 5.61
N ALA A 141 -24.39 12.08 6.79
CA ALA A 141 -25.09 10.87 7.21
C ALA A 141 -26.37 11.18 8.02
N ASP A 142 -27.29 10.21 8.08
CA ASP A 142 -28.57 10.39 8.77
C ASP A 142 -28.49 10.04 10.28
N GLY A 143 -27.51 9.27 10.72
CA GLY A 143 -27.45 8.81 12.11
C GLY A 143 -26.04 8.52 12.64
N SER A 144 -25.00 8.73 11.84
CA SER A 144 -23.61 8.53 12.24
C SER A 144 -22.82 9.82 11.99
N GLU A 145 -21.97 10.19 12.93
CA GLU A 145 -21.05 11.31 12.78
C GLU A 145 -19.75 10.91 12.06
N GLU A 146 -19.64 9.65 11.67
CA GLU A 146 -18.44 9.08 11.03
C GLU A 146 -18.81 8.19 9.84
N ALA A 147 -18.02 8.27 8.79
CA ALA A 147 -17.96 7.31 7.70
C ALA A 147 -16.75 6.40 7.88
N LEU A 148 -16.92 5.11 7.55
CA LEU A 148 -15.86 4.12 7.66
C LEU A 148 -15.27 3.85 6.29
N VAL A 149 -13.96 4.02 6.16
CA VAL A 149 -13.21 3.69 4.96
C VAL A 149 -12.31 2.49 5.25
N VAL A 150 -12.51 1.41 4.52
CA VAL A 150 -11.83 0.13 4.73
C VAL A 150 -10.67 -0.01 3.76
N LEU A 151 -9.45 -0.10 4.29
CA LEU A 151 -8.24 -0.41 3.53
C LEU A 151 -7.92 -1.89 3.68
N LYS A 152 -7.77 -2.58 2.54
CA LYS A 152 -7.34 -3.97 2.50
C LYS A 152 -5.82 -4.08 2.61
N SER A 153 -5.35 -5.24 3.04
CA SER A 153 -3.93 -5.55 3.06
C SER A 153 -3.29 -5.39 1.67
N PRO A 154 -2.11 -4.74 1.56
CA PRO A 154 -1.42 -4.55 0.30
C PRO A 154 -0.85 -5.86 -0.24
N GLN A 155 -0.69 -5.93 -1.55
CA GLN A 155 0.02 -7.00 -2.21
C GLN A 155 1.54 -6.74 -2.12
N VAL A 156 2.30 -7.71 -1.63
CA VAL A 156 3.77 -7.60 -1.56
C VAL A 156 4.37 -8.02 -2.90
N LEU A 157 5.21 -7.18 -3.44
CA LEU A 157 5.92 -7.38 -4.70
C LEU A 157 7.42 -7.38 -4.46
N LEU A 158 8.13 -8.28 -5.13
CA LEU A 158 9.58 -8.42 -5.05
C LEU A 158 10.19 -8.39 -6.44
N CYS A 159 11.22 -7.57 -6.63
CA CYS A 159 12.00 -7.49 -7.87
C CYS A 159 13.48 -7.71 -7.57
N CYS A 160 14.07 -8.76 -8.11
CA CYS A 160 15.46 -9.14 -7.89
C CYS A 160 16.25 -9.11 -9.19
N CYS A 161 17.48 -8.58 -9.16
CA CYS A 161 18.38 -8.52 -10.31
C CYS A 161 18.90 -9.90 -10.75
N HIS A 162 18.86 -10.90 -9.86
CA HIS A 162 19.28 -12.27 -10.14
C HIS A 162 18.10 -13.20 -9.90
N ASN A 163 17.94 -14.24 -10.72
CA ASN A 163 16.84 -15.21 -10.63
C ASN A 163 16.98 -16.15 -9.41
N HIS A 164 17.14 -15.60 -8.20
CA HIS A 164 17.24 -16.40 -6.97
C HIS A 164 15.96 -17.17 -6.63
N PHE A 165 14.84 -16.84 -7.28
CA PHE A 165 13.53 -17.50 -7.06
C PHE A 165 13.15 -18.49 -8.16
N ALA A 166 14.10 -18.92 -9.01
CA ALA A 166 13.82 -19.87 -10.10
C ALA A 166 13.28 -21.23 -9.60
N GLU A 167 13.51 -21.55 -8.34
CA GLU A 167 13.06 -22.81 -7.71
C GLU A 167 11.75 -22.66 -6.91
N CYS A 168 11.27 -21.44 -6.69
CA CYS A 168 9.98 -21.22 -6.06
C CYS A 168 8.84 -21.64 -6.99
N ARG A 169 7.78 -22.22 -6.43
CA ARG A 169 6.50 -22.43 -7.13
C ARG A 169 6.07 -21.11 -7.73
N LYS A 170 6.18 -20.95 -9.07
CA LYS A 170 6.06 -19.72 -9.86
C LYS A 170 5.14 -18.69 -9.20
N PRO A 171 5.68 -17.66 -8.55
CA PRO A 171 4.86 -16.56 -8.08
C PRO A 171 4.21 -15.87 -9.28
N ALA A 172 3.03 -15.29 -9.09
CA ALA A 172 2.41 -14.54 -10.17
C ALA A 172 3.32 -13.36 -10.56
N GLU A 173 3.69 -13.29 -11.83
CA GLU A 173 4.46 -12.16 -12.36
C GLU A 173 3.51 -10.98 -12.59
N VAL A 174 3.93 -9.80 -12.19
CA VAL A 174 3.21 -8.54 -12.35
C VAL A 174 4.15 -7.53 -12.99
N GLU A 175 3.71 -6.89 -14.05
CA GLU A 175 4.43 -5.75 -14.61
C GLU A 175 4.05 -4.49 -13.85
N ALA A 176 5.06 -3.78 -13.34
CA ALA A 176 4.88 -2.52 -12.62
C ALA A 176 6.11 -1.63 -12.80
N PRO A 177 6.00 -0.32 -12.56
CA PRO A 177 7.12 0.60 -12.65
C PRO A 177 8.34 0.13 -11.84
N CYS A 178 9.53 0.40 -12.35
CA CYS A 178 10.79 0.13 -11.66
C CYS A 178 11.14 1.29 -10.72
N LEU A 179 11.94 1.00 -9.70
CA LEU A 179 12.56 2.05 -8.90
C LEU A 179 13.61 2.79 -9.77
N GLY A 180 13.35 4.04 -10.10
CA GLY A 180 14.27 4.91 -10.85
C GLY A 180 13.58 5.69 -11.96
N LYS A 181 14.19 6.82 -12.34
CA LYS A 181 13.70 7.66 -13.44
C LYS A 181 14.10 7.02 -14.78
N ASN A 182 13.15 6.95 -15.72
CA ASN A 182 13.35 6.48 -17.11
C ASN A 182 13.64 4.97 -17.30
N VAL A 183 13.29 4.13 -16.35
CA VAL A 183 13.33 2.67 -16.51
C VAL A 183 11.93 2.21 -16.91
N GLY A 184 11.83 1.40 -17.96
CA GLY A 184 10.57 0.80 -18.40
C GLY A 184 9.95 -0.11 -17.32
N PRO A 185 8.82 -0.77 -17.60
CA PRO A 185 8.19 -1.66 -16.62
C PRO A 185 9.14 -2.81 -16.26
N CYS A 186 9.22 -3.11 -14.96
CA CYS A 186 9.93 -4.26 -14.42
C CYS A 186 8.98 -5.43 -14.22
N ARG A 187 9.54 -6.63 -14.22
CA ARG A 187 8.83 -7.84 -13.77
C ARG A 187 8.99 -7.99 -12.28
N TRP A 188 7.86 -7.99 -11.60
CA TRP A 188 7.74 -8.17 -10.17
C TRP A 188 7.14 -9.54 -9.87
N HIS A 189 7.60 -10.16 -8.80
CA HIS A 189 7.02 -11.39 -8.29
C HIS A 189 6.11 -11.08 -7.10
N SER A 190 4.84 -11.48 -7.22
CA SER A 190 3.89 -11.34 -6.12
C SER A 190 4.11 -12.43 -5.09
N LEU A 191 4.40 -12.05 -3.85
CA LEU A 191 4.54 -12.98 -2.74
C LEU A 191 3.18 -13.34 -2.15
N THR A 192 3.04 -14.62 -1.76
CA THR A 192 1.99 -15.00 -0.82
C THR A 192 2.29 -14.38 0.53
N HIS A 193 1.33 -13.71 1.12
CA HIS A 193 1.52 -13.06 2.41
C HIS A 193 0.37 -13.38 3.36
N LYS A 194 0.67 -13.32 4.64
CA LYS A 194 -0.33 -13.38 5.72
C LYS A 194 -0.47 -11.97 6.26
N PRO A 195 -1.64 -11.32 6.10
CA PRO A 195 -1.88 -10.04 6.73
C PRO A 195 -1.98 -10.25 8.26
N ALA A 196 -1.35 -9.38 9.02
CA ALA A 196 -1.51 -9.39 10.48
C ALA A 196 -2.94 -8.99 10.87
N HIS A 197 -3.54 -8.09 10.08
CA HIS A 197 -4.95 -7.72 10.10
C HIS A 197 -5.45 -7.67 8.67
N GLU A 198 -6.62 -8.28 8.40
CA GLU A 198 -7.18 -8.32 7.04
C GLU A 198 -7.59 -6.94 6.54
N GLU A 199 -8.06 -6.08 7.44
CA GLU A 199 -8.60 -4.77 7.11
C GLU A 199 -8.14 -3.73 8.13
N LEU A 200 -7.83 -2.53 7.63
CA LEU A 200 -7.54 -1.34 8.40
C LEU A 200 -8.67 -0.33 8.17
N ILE A 201 -9.25 0.21 9.24
CA ILE A 201 -10.41 1.10 9.17
C ILE A 201 -9.97 2.52 9.48
N LEU A 202 -10.25 3.44 8.54
CA LEU A 202 -10.16 4.88 8.76
C LEU A 202 -11.56 5.42 9.05
N GLN A 203 -11.72 6.06 10.20
CA GLN A 203 -12.92 6.81 10.56
C GLN A 203 -12.78 8.25 10.07
N VAL A 204 -13.73 8.69 9.25
CA VAL A 204 -13.78 10.04 8.68
C VAL A 204 -14.99 10.76 9.25
N PRO A 205 -14.82 11.90 9.94
CA PRO A 205 -15.94 12.64 10.48
C PRO A 205 -16.83 13.20 9.36
N VAL A 206 -18.14 13.09 9.50
CA VAL A 206 -19.13 13.57 8.53
C VAL A 206 -20.19 14.45 9.20
N GLY A 207 -20.75 15.36 8.44
CA GLY A 207 -21.88 16.18 8.90
C GLY A 207 -23.16 15.37 9.04
N LEU A 208 -24.05 15.78 9.95
CA LEU A 208 -25.38 15.21 10.07
C LEU A 208 -26.33 15.89 9.08
N ARG A 209 -27.07 15.11 8.29
CA ARG A 209 -28.01 15.61 7.28
C ARG A 209 -29.11 16.50 7.87
N GLN A 210 -29.55 16.20 9.09
CA GLN A 210 -30.56 17.00 9.80
C GLN A 210 -30.13 18.47 10.02
N HIS A 211 -28.84 18.76 10.08
CA HIS A 211 -28.28 20.09 10.26
C HIS A 211 -28.06 20.86 8.95
N SER A 212 -28.26 20.22 7.79
CA SER A 212 -27.95 20.74 6.46
C SER A 212 -28.65 22.09 6.19
N SER A 213 -29.93 22.20 6.49
CA SER A 213 -30.70 23.44 6.28
C SER A 213 -30.19 24.61 7.15
N LEU A 214 -29.88 24.32 8.43
CA LEU A 214 -29.33 25.32 9.34
C LEU A 214 -27.94 25.79 8.85
N VAL A 215 -27.08 24.86 8.48
CA VAL A 215 -25.73 25.18 7.95
C VAL A 215 -25.84 26.02 6.69
N CYS A 216 -26.70 25.67 5.74
CA CYS A 216 -26.93 26.45 4.51
C CYS A 216 -27.35 27.88 4.82
N VAL A 217 -28.34 28.08 5.69
CA VAL A 217 -28.83 29.41 6.05
C VAL A 217 -27.74 30.25 6.72
N VAL A 218 -27.04 29.69 7.72
CA VAL A 218 -25.97 30.41 8.43
C VAL A 218 -24.82 30.77 7.47
N THR A 219 -24.42 29.85 6.61
CA THR A 219 -23.35 30.10 5.64
C THR A 219 -23.73 31.17 4.64
N LEU A 220 -24.94 31.13 4.06
CA LEU A 220 -25.40 32.15 3.13
C LEU A 220 -25.47 33.56 3.79
N LEU A 221 -26.01 33.65 5.01
CA LEU A 221 -26.08 34.92 5.73
C LEU A 221 -24.69 35.48 6.06
N SER A 222 -23.77 34.63 6.52
CA SER A 222 -22.39 35.01 6.81
C SER A 222 -21.66 35.49 5.55
N THR A 223 -21.81 34.75 4.46
CA THR A 223 -21.21 35.13 3.17
C THR A 223 -21.74 36.44 2.63
N ALA A 224 -23.06 36.64 2.67
CA ALA A 224 -23.68 37.89 2.25
C ALA A 224 -23.21 39.08 3.11
N LEU A 225 -23.12 38.90 4.43
CA LEU A 225 -22.61 39.93 5.35
C LEU A 225 -21.15 40.27 5.03
N CYS A 226 -20.28 39.27 4.90
CA CYS A 226 -18.86 39.51 4.56
C CYS A 226 -18.72 40.22 3.21
N ALA A 227 -19.43 39.77 2.17
CA ALA A 227 -19.41 40.38 0.86
C ALA A 227 -19.87 41.88 0.93
N THR A 228 -20.94 42.15 1.67
CA THR A 228 -21.45 43.52 1.85
C THR A 228 -20.44 44.41 2.55
N LEU A 229 -19.78 43.90 3.62
CA LEU A 229 -18.76 44.66 4.33
C LEU A 229 -17.55 44.99 3.42
N ILE A 230 -17.09 43.99 2.63
CA ILE A 230 -15.99 44.19 1.68
C ILE A 230 -16.37 45.23 0.62
N LEU A 231 -17.53 45.09 0.00
CA LEU A 231 -18.02 46.05 -1.01
C LEU A 231 -18.14 47.46 -0.43
N THR A 232 -18.69 47.59 0.78
CA THR A 232 -18.81 48.85 1.45
C THR A 232 -17.44 49.49 1.71
N ALA A 233 -16.47 48.69 2.17
CA ALA A 233 -15.10 49.17 2.40
C ALA A 233 -14.43 49.59 1.09
N VAL A 234 -14.58 48.82 0.01
CA VAL A 234 -14.03 49.16 -1.30
C VAL A 234 -14.66 50.43 -1.86
N CYS A 235 -15.99 50.59 -1.79
CA CYS A 235 -16.67 51.81 -2.25
C CYS A 235 -16.31 53.05 -1.42
N LYS A 236 -16.07 52.86 -0.11
CA LYS A 236 -15.76 54.02 0.78
C LYS A 236 -14.29 54.44 0.76
N TYR A 237 -13.38 53.48 0.60
CA TYR A 237 -11.94 53.74 0.75
C TYR A 237 -11.13 53.36 -0.50
N GLY A 238 -11.73 52.73 -1.52
CA GLY A 238 -11.08 52.40 -2.79
C GLY A 238 -10.88 53.69 -3.59
N HIS A 239 -9.65 54.15 -3.70
CA HIS A 239 -9.24 55.14 -4.70
C HIS A 239 -8.97 54.34 -6.00
N PHE A 240 -9.86 54.46 -6.98
CA PHE A 240 -9.68 54.06 -8.36
C PHE A 240 -9.17 55.22 -9.18
#